data_62b8b3b6f034a7d0ece4013184518fb3
#
_entry.id   62b8b3b6f034a7d0ece4013184518fb3
#
_cell.length_a   1.000
_cell.length_b   1.000
_cell.length_c   1.000
_cell.angle_alpha   90.00
_cell.angle_beta   90.00
_cell.angle_gamma   90.00
#
_symmetry.space_group_name_H-M   'P 1'
#
loop_
_entity.id
_entity.type
_entity.pdbx_description
1 polymer ?
#
loop_
_entity_poly.entity_id
_entity_poly.type
_entity_poly.pdbx_seq_one_letter_code
_entity_poly.pdbx_strand_id
1 'polypeptide(L)'
;MVYFVGAGSGAADLITVRGMRLLQQAHVIIYAGSLVNPELLQYAKTDCEIHNSAKLTLEEVLQIMQEAQAQGKMLVRLHTGEPSIYGAVREQMDALDAFHIPYESCPGVSACFGAAASLNLEYTLPGVSQTLIITRMEGRTGVPEKESIERLAAHQASMAIYLSTGMLRELSRRLTAGGYAPDTPAALVYKATWPEEEAYICTVETLAWVAEVHGITKTALVLVGDVITHGSYQKSRLYAADFSTEFRQAKSNATQTEEKQEKQCED
;
A
#
# COMPACT_ATOMS: atom_id res chain seq x y z
N MET A 1 8.21 3.37 26.30
CA MET A 1 8.55 2.85 24.95
C MET A 1 7.36 3.00 24.03
N VAL A 2 7.54 3.65 22.87
CA VAL A 2 6.51 3.90 21.86
C VAL A 2 6.76 3.00 20.64
N TYR A 3 5.71 2.34 20.12
CA TYR A 3 5.79 1.54 18.89
C TYR A 3 4.88 2.15 17.83
N PHE A 4 5.46 2.56 16.69
CA PHE A 4 4.71 2.94 15.50
C PHE A 4 4.37 1.69 14.70
N VAL A 5 3.10 1.33 14.64
CA VAL A 5 2.65 0.05 14.07
C VAL A 5 1.75 0.29 12.85
N GLY A 6 2.06 -0.37 11.75
CA GLY A 6 1.18 -0.41 10.58
C GLY A 6 0.00 -1.34 10.80
N ALA A 7 -1.20 -0.81 10.60
CA ALA A 7 -2.47 -1.53 10.79
C ALA A 7 -2.81 -2.48 9.63
N GLY A 8 -2.07 -2.42 8.53
CA GLY A 8 -2.46 -3.10 7.30
C GLY A 8 -3.41 -2.29 6.42
N SER A 9 -3.78 -2.83 5.26
CA SER A 9 -4.55 -2.14 4.23
C SER A 9 -6.05 -2.00 4.54
N GLY A 10 -6.60 -2.83 5.44
CA GLY A 10 -8.03 -2.79 5.78
C GLY A 10 -8.48 -3.98 6.62
N ALA A 11 -8.38 -5.20 6.10
CA ALA A 11 -8.73 -6.41 6.84
C ALA A 11 -7.85 -6.57 8.09
N ALA A 12 -8.47 -6.96 9.19
CA ALA A 12 -7.80 -7.04 10.49
C ALA A 12 -6.71 -8.14 10.53
N ASP A 13 -6.83 -9.18 9.73
CA ASP A 13 -5.86 -10.27 9.61
C ASP A 13 -4.65 -9.93 8.72
N LEU A 14 -4.68 -8.77 8.04
CA LEU A 14 -3.53 -8.24 7.30
C LEU A 14 -2.57 -7.42 8.17
N ILE A 15 -2.82 -7.33 9.47
CA ILE A 15 -1.81 -6.85 10.40
C ILE A 15 -0.67 -7.87 10.48
N THR A 16 0.56 -7.41 10.62
CA THR A 16 1.67 -8.34 10.85
C THR A 16 1.54 -9.04 12.21
N VAL A 17 2.03 -10.28 12.32
CA VAL A 17 2.06 -11.01 13.59
C VAL A 17 2.78 -10.21 14.70
N ARG A 18 3.82 -9.44 14.34
CA ARG A 18 4.49 -8.53 15.27
C ARG A 18 3.55 -7.41 15.73
N GLY A 19 2.86 -6.76 14.79
CA GLY A 19 1.90 -5.70 15.10
C GLY A 19 0.78 -6.18 16.03
N MET A 20 0.20 -7.33 15.77
CA MET A 20 -0.80 -7.96 16.63
C MET A 20 -0.27 -8.20 18.05
N ARG A 21 0.94 -8.79 18.18
CA ARG A 21 1.56 -9.01 19.50
C ARG A 21 1.83 -7.71 20.26
N LEU A 22 2.20 -6.64 19.55
CA LEU A 22 2.39 -5.32 20.16
C LEU A 22 1.06 -4.75 20.67
N LEU A 23 -0.04 -4.89 19.91
CA LEU A 23 -1.39 -4.51 20.38
C LEU A 23 -1.80 -5.28 21.63
N GLN A 24 -1.55 -6.60 21.66
CA GLN A 24 -1.84 -7.46 22.81
C GLN A 24 -1.06 -7.09 24.08
N GLN A 25 0.09 -6.45 23.95
CA GLN A 25 0.95 -6.04 25.07
C GLN A 25 0.75 -4.59 25.48
N ALA A 26 0.13 -3.78 24.61
CA ALA A 26 -0.03 -2.35 24.81
C ALA A 26 -0.83 -2.03 26.09
N HIS A 27 -0.38 -0.97 26.78
CA HIS A 27 -1.13 -0.35 27.89
C HIS A 27 -1.91 0.87 27.39
N VAL A 28 -1.40 1.50 26.32
CA VAL A 28 -2.04 2.63 25.64
C VAL A 28 -1.98 2.41 24.15
N ILE A 29 -3.08 2.64 23.44
CA ILE A 29 -3.15 2.62 21.98
C ILE A 29 -3.68 3.97 21.50
N ILE A 30 -2.95 4.61 20.58
CA ILE A 30 -3.43 5.78 19.84
C ILE A 30 -3.59 5.35 18.39
N TYR A 31 -4.82 5.29 17.85
CA TYR A 31 -5.09 4.85 16.49
C TYR A 31 -5.53 5.98 15.56
N ALA A 32 -5.29 5.84 14.24
CA ALA A 32 -5.49 6.88 13.23
C ALA A 32 -6.96 6.98 12.75
N GLY A 33 -7.90 7.05 13.66
CA GLY A 33 -9.30 7.36 13.38
C GLY A 33 -10.00 6.39 12.43
N SER A 34 -10.76 6.94 11.48
CA SER A 34 -11.60 6.17 10.54
C SER A 34 -10.82 5.43 9.44
N LEU A 35 -9.50 5.56 9.39
CA LEU A 35 -8.65 4.89 8.41
C LEU A 35 -8.05 3.59 8.93
N VAL A 36 -8.24 3.28 10.20
CA VAL A 36 -7.82 2.01 10.83
C VAL A 36 -9.06 1.20 11.13
N ASN A 37 -9.06 -0.07 10.72
CA ASN A 37 -10.16 -0.99 11.02
C ASN A 37 -10.32 -1.15 12.55
N PRO A 38 -11.48 -0.78 13.12
CA PRO A 38 -11.69 -0.87 14.56
C PRO A 38 -11.66 -2.29 15.10
N GLU A 39 -11.85 -3.32 14.27
CA GLU A 39 -11.69 -4.72 14.66
C GLU A 39 -10.30 -5.04 15.21
N LEU A 40 -9.26 -4.29 14.80
CA LEU A 40 -7.92 -4.44 15.35
C LEU A 40 -7.84 -4.14 16.87
N LEU A 41 -8.73 -3.31 17.38
CA LEU A 41 -8.78 -2.95 18.79
C LEU A 41 -9.21 -4.12 19.68
N GLN A 42 -9.83 -5.18 19.10
CA GLN A 42 -10.13 -6.43 19.83
C GLN A 42 -8.89 -7.17 20.33
N TYR A 43 -7.73 -6.93 19.72
CA TYR A 43 -6.46 -7.49 20.18
C TYR A 43 -5.92 -6.80 21.44
N ALA A 44 -6.42 -5.64 21.79
CA ALA A 44 -5.98 -4.91 22.97
C ALA A 44 -6.40 -5.63 24.27
N LYS A 45 -5.64 -5.41 25.35
CA LYS A 45 -6.03 -5.85 26.68
C LYS A 45 -7.32 -5.16 27.12
N THR A 46 -8.05 -5.79 28.02
CA THR A 46 -9.30 -5.24 28.56
C THR A 46 -9.11 -3.91 29.28
N ASP A 47 -7.94 -3.70 29.91
CA ASP A 47 -7.54 -2.49 30.62
C ASP A 47 -6.72 -1.51 29.79
N CYS A 48 -6.59 -1.74 28.48
CA CYS A 48 -5.85 -0.87 27.58
C CYS A 48 -6.58 0.46 27.37
N GLU A 49 -5.86 1.56 27.56
CA GLU A 49 -6.35 2.90 27.28
C GLU A 49 -6.31 3.17 25.77
N ILE A 50 -7.43 3.56 25.15
CA ILE A 50 -7.55 3.70 23.69
C ILE A 50 -7.96 5.12 23.31
N HIS A 51 -7.13 5.77 22.48
CA HIS A 51 -7.33 7.13 21.98
C HIS A 51 -7.50 7.15 20.44
N ASN A 52 -8.49 7.94 19.99
CA ASN A 52 -8.68 8.20 18.56
C ASN A 52 -8.02 9.52 18.17
N SER A 53 -6.90 9.47 17.45
CA SER A 53 -6.16 10.67 17.07
C SER A 53 -6.83 11.54 15.99
N ALA A 54 -7.94 11.12 15.40
CA ALA A 54 -8.72 12.00 14.52
C ALA A 54 -9.32 13.21 15.26
N LYS A 55 -9.33 13.18 16.57
CA LYS A 55 -9.87 14.23 17.47
C LYS A 55 -8.78 14.97 18.25
N LEU A 56 -7.50 14.67 17.99
CA LEU A 56 -6.36 15.17 18.76
C LEU A 56 -5.44 15.99 17.88
N THR A 57 -4.82 17.00 18.47
CA THR A 57 -3.68 17.72 17.87
C THR A 57 -2.39 16.90 18.05
N LEU A 58 -1.30 17.34 17.40
CA LEU A 58 0.02 16.71 17.56
C LEU A 58 0.48 16.82 19.03
N GLU A 59 0.30 17.97 19.65
CA GLU A 59 0.69 18.24 21.03
C GLU A 59 -0.05 17.30 22.02
N GLU A 60 -1.35 17.11 21.81
CA GLU A 60 -2.14 16.18 22.63
C GLU A 60 -1.69 14.73 22.45
N VAL A 61 -1.37 14.31 21.23
CA VAL A 61 -0.80 12.97 20.98
C VAL A 61 0.55 12.80 21.67
N LEU A 62 1.43 13.81 21.59
CA LEU A 62 2.74 13.79 22.25
C LEU A 62 2.62 13.83 23.78
N GLN A 63 1.66 14.55 24.32
CA GLN A 63 1.37 14.55 25.77
C GLN A 63 0.99 13.16 26.26
N ILE A 64 0.10 12.45 25.57
CA ILE A 64 -0.27 11.07 25.92
C ILE A 64 0.96 10.15 25.88
N MET A 65 1.85 10.32 24.88
CA MET A 65 3.08 9.53 24.79
C MET A 65 4.03 9.79 25.98
N GLN A 66 4.17 11.05 26.38
CA GLN A 66 5.00 11.45 27.54
C GLN A 66 4.42 10.88 28.86
N GLU A 67 3.10 11.00 29.07
CA GLU A 67 2.42 10.47 30.24
C GLU A 67 2.54 8.94 30.35
N ALA A 68 2.37 8.23 29.20
CA ALA A 68 2.58 6.79 29.16
C ALA A 68 4.03 6.41 29.50
N GLN A 69 5.01 7.14 28.97
CA GLN A 69 6.43 6.92 29.28
C GLN A 69 6.74 7.17 30.76
N ALA A 70 6.23 8.26 31.35
CA ALA A 70 6.43 8.58 32.77
C ALA A 70 5.87 7.51 33.69
N GLN A 71 4.82 6.80 33.27
CA GLN A 71 4.19 5.69 34.01
C GLN A 71 4.82 4.33 33.67
N GLY A 72 5.90 4.25 32.86
CA GLY A 72 6.51 2.99 32.45
C GLY A 72 5.61 2.14 31.54
N LYS A 73 4.56 2.72 30.95
CA LYS A 73 3.61 2.05 30.07
C LYS A 73 4.16 1.89 28.65
N MET A 74 3.84 0.76 28.03
CA MET A 74 4.06 0.53 26.60
C MET A 74 2.92 1.16 25.81
N LEU A 75 3.26 1.99 24.81
CA LEU A 75 2.29 2.66 23.94
C LEU A 75 2.45 2.19 22.49
N VAL A 76 1.33 1.89 21.83
CA VAL A 76 1.26 1.64 20.40
C VAL A 76 0.59 2.82 19.69
N ARG A 77 1.29 3.40 18.71
CA ARG A 77 0.76 4.36 17.75
C ARG A 77 0.38 3.60 16.48
N LEU A 78 -0.91 3.28 16.33
CA LEU A 78 -1.44 2.45 15.24
C LEU A 78 -1.82 3.34 14.04
N HIS A 79 -1.10 3.16 12.93
CA HIS A 79 -1.26 3.91 11.68
C HIS A 79 -1.93 3.06 10.60
N THR A 80 -2.67 3.69 9.71
CA THR A 80 -3.21 3.07 8.50
C THR A 80 -2.09 2.52 7.62
N GLY A 81 -2.28 1.35 7.06
CA GLY A 81 -1.36 0.77 6.08
C GLY A 81 0.04 0.57 6.62
N GLU A 82 0.97 1.31 6.05
CA GLU A 82 2.39 1.36 6.37
C GLU A 82 2.76 2.76 6.88
N PRO A 83 3.29 2.92 8.11
CA PRO A 83 3.58 4.24 8.70
C PRO A 83 4.56 5.10 7.89
N SER A 84 5.49 4.48 7.17
CA SER A 84 6.50 5.19 6.38
C SER A 84 5.94 5.83 5.09
N ILE A 85 4.70 5.49 4.71
CA ILE A 85 4.02 6.02 3.52
C ILE A 85 2.91 6.97 3.95
N TYR A 86 3.16 8.27 3.85
CA TYR A 86 2.22 9.36 4.20
C TYR A 86 1.66 9.31 5.63
N GLY A 87 2.38 8.67 6.56
CA GLY A 87 1.93 8.45 7.94
C GLY A 87 2.11 9.65 8.87
N ALA A 88 2.79 10.74 8.45
CA ALA A 88 3.12 11.90 9.30
C ALA A 88 3.78 11.49 10.64
N VAL A 89 4.69 10.49 10.58
CA VAL A 89 5.31 9.94 11.78
C VAL A 89 6.63 10.63 12.14
N ARG A 90 7.32 11.23 11.15
CA ARG A 90 8.65 11.80 11.39
C ARG A 90 8.61 12.93 12.42
N GLU A 91 7.64 13.84 12.33
CA GLU A 91 7.47 14.93 13.30
C GLU A 91 7.20 14.41 14.73
N GLN A 92 6.48 13.29 14.87
CA GLN A 92 6.26 12.63 16.17
C GLN A 92 7.58 12.03 16.69
N MET A 93 8.35 11.36 15.83
CA MET A 93 9.65 10.78 16.19
C MET A 93 10.66 11.86 16.59
N ASP A 94 10.72 12.99 15.86
CA ASP A 94 11.60 14.12 16.20
C ASP A 94 11.28 14.69 17.59
N ALA A 95 9.99 14.79 17.93
CA ALA A 95 9.57 15.21 19.26
C ALA A 95 9.97 14.18 20.34
N LEU A 96 9.79 12.88 20.07
CA LEU A 96 10.20 11.82 20.99
C LEU A 96 11.71 11.80 21.21
N ASP A 97 12.51 12.05 20.16
CA ASP A 97 13.97 12.22 20.26
C ASP A 97 14.32 13.38 21.22
N ALA A 98 13.63 14.53 21.08
CA ALA A 98 13.84 15.68 21.96
C ALA A 98 13.44 15.40 23.43
N PHE A 99 12.47 14.53 23.65
CA PHE A 99 12.04 14.09 24.99
C PHE A 99 12.82 12.89 25.51
N HIS A 100 13.78 12.36 24.77
CA HIS A 100 14.54 11.14 25.09
C HIS A 100 13.61 9.93 25.33
N ILE A 101 12.52 9.85 24.60
CA ILE A 101 11.57 8.72 24.66
C ILE A 101 11.94 7.71 23.57
N PRO A 102 12.28 6.46 23.91
CA PRO A 102 12.64 5.45 22.92
C PRO A 102 11.40 4.99 22.13
N TYR A 103 11.61 4.76 20.84
CA TYR A 103 10.57 4.26 19.93
C TYR A 103 11.12 3.25 18.94
N GLU A 104 10.23 2.44 18.40
CA GLU A 104 10.48 1.47 17.32
C GLU A 104 9.35 1.49 16.30
N SER A 105 9.66 1.11 15.04
CA SER A 105 8.68 0.95 13.98
C SER A 105 8.43 -0.52 13.68
N CYS A 106 7.16 -0.87 13.52
CA CYS A 106 6.70 -2.17 13.04
C CYS A 106 5.97 -1.97 11.70
N PRO A 107 6.49 -2.50 10.59
CA PRO A 107 5.91 -2.29 9.27
C PRO A 107 4.52 -2.90 9.16
N GLY A 108 3.73 -2.38 8.21
CA GLY A 108 2.42 -2.88 7.85
C GLY A 108 2.26 -3.11 6.34
N VAL A 109 1.16 -3.72 5.94
CA VAL A 109 0.81 -3.88 4.52
C VAL A 109 0.20 -2.57 4.02
N SER A 110 0.90 -1.88 3.13
CA SER A 110 0.40 -0.63 2.55
C SER A 110 -0.79 -0.85 1.60
N ALA A 111 -1.66 0.15 1.48
CA ALA A 111 -2.86 0.07 0.65
C ALA A 111 -2.58 -0.27 -0.83
N CYS A 112 -1.42 0.09 -1.38
CA CYS A 112 -1.08 -0.28 -2.76
C CYS A 112 -0.94 -1.80 -2.93
N PHE A 113 -0.43 -2.51 -1.93
CA PHE A 113 -0.33 -3.97 -1.98
C PHE A 113 -1.69 -4.64 -1.70
N GLY A 114 -2.52 -4.04 -0.83
CA GLY A 114 -3.92 -4.47 -0.68
C GLY A 114 -4.70 -4.34 -1.97
N ALA A 115 -4.60 -3.20 -2.65
CA ALA A 115 -5.26 -2.96 -3.93
C ALA A 115 -4.74 -3.89 -5.05
N ALA A 116 -3.45 -4.19 -5.07
CA ALA A 116 -2.89 -5.18 -5.99
C ALA A 116 -3.47 -6.58 -5.74
N ALA A 117 -3.60 -6.98 -4.47
CA ALA A 117 -4.19 -8.26 -4.10
C ALA A 117 -5.67 -8.35 -4.54
N SER A 118 -6.46 -7.29 -4.35
CA SER A 118 -7.86 -7.21 -4.79
C SER A 118 -8.02 -7.42 -6.30
N LEU A 119 -7.01 -7.05 -7.09
CA LEU A 119 -7.00 -7.17 -8.56
C LEU A 119 -6.19 -8.37 -9.06
N ASN A 120 -5.57 -9.17 -8.18
CA ASN A 120 -4.56 -10.19 -8.53
C ASN A 120 -3.46 -9.63 -9.44
N LEU A 121 -2.99 -8.42 -9.15
CA LEU A 121 -2.09 -7.63 -9.96
C LEU A 121 -0.63 -7.81 -9.55
N GLU A 122 0.26 -8.01 -10.52
CA GLU A 122 1.71 -7.82 -10.36
C GLU A 122 2.12 -6.50 -11.01
N TYR A 123 2.67 -5.57 -10.23
CA TYR A 123 3.13 -4.26 -10.73
C TYR A 123 4.31 -4.34 -11.70
N THR A 124 5.06 -5.44 -11.66
CA THR A 124 6.38 -5.55 -12.30
C THR A 124 6.43 -6.67 -13.33
N LEU A 125 5.53 -6.60 -14.33
CA LEU A 125 5.48 -7.57 -15.43
C LEU A 125 6.65 -7.37 -16.42
N PRO A 126 7.43 -8.42 -16.73
CA PRO A 126 8.51 -8.36 -17.71
C PRO A 126 8.04 -7.88 -19.09
N GLY A 127 8.74 -6.88 -19.63
CA GLY A 127 8.41 -6.28 -20.93
C GLY A 127 7.27 -5.27 -20.90
N VAL A 128 6.60 -5.07 -19.76
CA VAL A 128 5.53 -4.07 -19.59
C VAL A 128 6.01 -2.96 -18.65
N SER A 129 6.25 -3.26 -17.39
CA SER A 129 6.80 -2.32 -16.41
C SER A 129 7.65 -3.08 -15.40
N GLN A 130 8.78 -2.49 -14.98
CA GLN A 130 9.63 -3.02 -13.90
C GLN A 130 9.75 -2.03 -12.74
N THR A 131 8.89 -1.00 -12.73
CA THR A 131 8.94 0.08 -11.75
C THR A 131 7.55 0.36 -11.21
N LEU A 132 7.43 0.48 -9.89
CA LEU A 132 6.25 1.00 -9.23
C LEU A 132 6.56 2.39 -8.66
N ILE A 133 5.84 3.41 -9.10
CA ILE A 133 5.89 4.77 -8.56
C ILE A 133 4.76 4.94 -7.57
N ILE A 134 5.09 5.13 -6.29
CA ILE A 134 4.14 5.48 -5.24
C ILE A 134 4.18 6.99 -5.07
N THR A 135 3.05 7.66 -5.31
CA THR A 135 2.95 9.11 -5.27
C THR A 135 1.57 9.60 -4.83
N ARG A 136 1.40 10.92 -4.80
CA ARG A 136 0.13 11.61 -4.60
C ARG A 136 0.07 12.88 -5.42
N MET A 137 -1.13 13.39 -5.67
CA MET A 137 -1.27 14.75 -6.16
C MET A 137 -0.96 15.77 -5.05
N GLU A 138 -0.51 16.93 -5.44
CA GLU A 138 -0.55 18.10 -4.58
C GLU A 138 -2.02 18.45 -4.25
N GLY A 139 -2.26 18.79 -3.01
CA GLY A 139 -3.57 19.16 -2.51
C GLY A 139 -3.41 20.31 -1.52
N ARG A 140 -3.88 20.12 -0.28
CA ARG A 140 -3.68 21.11 0.81
C ARG A 140 -2.20 21.29 1.17
N THR A 141 -1.38 20.28 0.90
CA THR A 141 0.08 20.31 1.08
C THR A 141 0.76 20.14 -0.26
N GLY A 142 1.85 20.88 -0.50
CA GLY A 142 2.60 20.83 -1.75
C GLY A 142 3.29 19.50 -2.00
N VAL A 143 3.67 19.30 -3.26
CA VAL A 143 4.58 18.24 -3.72
C VAL A 143 5.74 18.96 -4.42
N PRO A 144 7.00 18.51 -4.27
CA PRO A 144 8.11 19.10 -5.01
C PRO A 144 7.84 19.09 -6.52
N GLU A 145 8.14 20.20 -7.22
CA GLU A 145 7.85 20.34 -8.65
C GLU A 145 8.40 19.20 -9.51
N LYS A 146 9.59 18.70 -9.16
CA LYS A 146 10.23 17.55 -9.84
C LYS A 146 9.47 16.23 -9.67
N GLU A 147 8.52 16.16 -8.71
CA GLU A 147 7.69 15.01 -8.38
C GLU A 147 6.24 15.24 -8.76
N SER A 148 5.96 16.22 -9.64
CA SER A 148 4.61 16.44 -10.17
C SER A 148 4.11 15.20 -10.94
N ILE A 149 2.80 15.01 -10.97
CA ILE A 149 2.19 13.88 -11.69
C ILE A 149 2.65 13.83 -13.15
N GLU A 150 2.74 14.97 -13.83
CA GLU A 150 3.19 15.04 -15.23
C GLU A 150 4.61 14.53 -15.41
N ARG A 151 5.53 14.89 -14.51
CA ARG A 151 6.93 14.43 -14.58
C ARG A 151 7.07 12.95 -14.27
N LEU A 152 6.33 12.46 -13.29
CA LEU A 152 6.34 11.03 -12.93
C LEU A 152 5.66 10.18 -14.01
N ALA A 153 4.57 10.68 -14.61
CA ALA A 153 3.85 10.02 -15.69
C ALA A 153 4.69 9.86 -16.96
N ALA A 154 5.68 10.73 -17.19
CA ALA A 154 6.61 10.60 -18.33
C ALA A 154 7.40 9.27 -18.36
N HIS A 155 7.51 8.58 -17.23
CA HIS A 155 8.13 7.25 -17.16
C HIS A 155 7.22 6.13 -17.67
N GLN A 156 5.89 6.35 -17.77
CA GLN A 156 4.89 5.36 -18.18
C GLN A 156 5.00 4.03 -17.40
N ALA A 157 5.46 4.11 -16.16
CA ALA A 157 5.63 2.98 -15.24
C ALA A 157 4.31 2.64 -14.55
N SER A 158 4.24 1.53 -13.82
CA SER A 158 3.13 1.29 -12.90
C SER A 158 3.08 2.37 -11.83
N MET A 159 1.91 2.95 -11.57
CA MET A 159 1.74 3.99 -10.54
C MET A 159 0.67 3.59 -9.52
N ALA A 160 0.92 3.88 -8.25
CA ALA A 160 -0.05 3.84 -7.16
C ALA A 160 -0.19 5.25 -6.56
N ILE A 161 -1.35 5.88 -6.74
CA ILE A 161 -1.56 7.30 -6.45
C ILE A 161 -2.51 7.44 -5.27
N TYR A 162 -1.94 7.90 -4.15
CA TYR A 162 -2.60 8.07 -2.86
C TYR A 162 -3.28 9.43 -2.74
N LEU A 163 -4.22 9.56 -1.78
CA LEU A 163 -4.79 10.84 -1.33
C LEU A 163 -5.38 11.72 -2.44
N SER A 164 -5.72 11.16 -3.59
CA SER A 164 -6.07 11.90 -4.81
C SER A 164 -7.51 11.69 -5.28
N THR A 165 -8.33 10.91 -4.55
CA THR A 165 -9.71 10.56 -4.94
C THR A 165 -10.60 11.78 -5.19
N GLY A 166 -10.42 12.86 -4.44
CA GLY A 166 -11.18 14.11 -4.63
C GLY A 166 -10.75 14.96 -5.84
N MET A 167 -9.74 14.53 -6.62
CA MET A 167 -9.11 15.30 -7.70
C MET A 167 -8.97 14.50 -9.00
N LEU A 168 -9.78 13.47 -9.21
CA LEU A 168 -9.59 12.49 -10.31
C LEU A 168 -9.66 13.12 -11.70
N ARG A 169 -10.51 14.11 -11.91
CA ARG A 169 -10.60 14.84 -13.19
C ARG A 169 -9.28 15.55 -13.54
N GLU A 170 -8.70 16.21 -12.55
CA GLU A 170 -7.40 16.87 -12.70
C GLU A 170 -6.27 15.85 -12.77
N LEU A 171 -6.34 14.77 -12.01
CA LEU A 171 -5.38 13.68 -12.10
C LEU A 171 -5.32 13.08 -13.51
N SER A 172 -6.47 12.74 -14.11
CA SER A 172 -6.53 12.24 -15.50
C SER A 172 -5.87 13.19 -16.48
N ARG A 173 -6.18 14.50 -16.37
CA ARG A 173 -5.59 15.54 -17.22
C ARG A 173 -4.05 15.58 -17.10
N ARG A 174 -3.53 15.50 -15.87
CA ARG A 174 -2.09 15.55 -15.61
C ARG A 174 -1.37 14.26 -16.05
N LEU A 175 -1.97 13.10 -15.85
CA LEU A 175 -1.44 11.83 -16.34
C LEU A 175 -1.28 11.85 -17.87
N THR A 176 -2.33 12.33 -18.58
CA THR A 176 -2.29 12.46 -20.05
C THR A 176 -1.27 13.50 -20.49
N ALA A 177 -1.18 14.65 -19.83
CA ALA A 177 -0.17 15.67 -20.12
C ALA A 177 1.26 15.17 -19.88
N GLY A 178 1.44 14.22 -18.97
CA GLY A 178 2.73 13.58 -18.68
C GLY A 178 3.10 12.43 -19.63
N GLY A 179 2.18 11.97 -20.52
CA GLY A 179 2.50 11.00 -21.55
C GLY A 179 1.70 9.69 -21.52
N TYR A 180 0.84 9.44 -20.53
CA TYR A 180 -0.09 8.32 -20.63
C TYR A 180 -1.16 8.58 -21.71
N ALA A 181 -1.47 7.58 -22.52
CA ALA A 181 -2.61 7.64 -23.42
C ALA A 181 -3.93 7.71 -22.63
N PRO A 182 -4.97 8.40 -23.14
CA PRO A 182 -6.26 8.48 -22.44
C PRO A 182 -6.88 7.10 -22.12
N ASP A 183 -6.67 6.13 -23.00
CA ASP A 183 -7.11 4.74 -22.86
C ASP A 183 -6.17 3.85 -22.06
N THR A 184 -5.07 4.38 -21.50
CA THR A 184 -4.18 3.62 -20.63
C THR A 184 -4.99 3.01 -19.48
N PRO A 185 -4.82 1.69 -19.20
CA PRO A 185 -5.50 1.02 -18.12
C PRO A 185 -5.27 1.70 -16.77
N ALA A 186 -6.35 1.85 -16.03
CA ALA A 186 -6.35 2.36 -14.67
C ALA A 186 -7.31 1.53 -13.80
N ALA A 187 -7.16 1.60 -12.50
CA ALA A 187 -8.12 1.03 -11.56
C ALA A 187 -8.36 1.99 -10.39
N LEU A 188 -9.60 2.00 -9.92
CA LEU A 188 -10.01 2.68 -8.69
C LEU A 188 -10.40 1.62 -7.67
N VAL A 189 -9.63 1.49 -6.61
CA VAL A 189 -9.88 0.51 -5.54
C VAL A 189 -10.31 1.25 -4.28
N TYR A 190 -11.59 1.18 -3.98
CA TYR A 190 -12.20 1.76 -2.80
C TYR A 190 -12.05 0.81 -1.63
N LYS A 191 -11.57 1.30 -0.49
CA LYS A 191 -11.41 0.54 0.76
C LYS A 191 -10.77 -0.85 0.53
N ALA A 192 -9.62 -0.91 -0.16
CA ALA A 192 -8.91 -2.15 -0.42
C ALA A 192 -8.81 -3.04 0.83
N THR A 193 -9.21 -4.30 0.72
CA THR A 193 -9.25 -5.35 1.76
C THR A 193 -10.26 -5.14 2.90
N TRP A 194 -11.04 -4.08 2.90
CA TRP A 194 -12.15 -3.90 3.83
C TRP A 194 -13.38 -4.75 3.41
N PRO A 195 -14.33 -5.02 4.33
CA PRO A 195 -15.59 -5.70 3.96
C PRO A 195 -16.39 -4.98 2.86
N GLU A 196 -16.27 -3.66 2.76
CA GLU A 196 -16.93 -2.82 1.76
C GLU A 196 -16.02 -2.49 0.57
N GLU A 197 -15.03 -3.34 0.30
CA GLU A 197 -14.15 -3.17 -0.85
C GLU A 197 -14.93 -3.15 -2.17
N GLU A 198 -14.60 -2.19 -3.02
CA GLU A 198 -15.03 -2.13 -4.41
C GLU A 198 -13.83 -1.83 -5.30
N ALA A 199 -13.68 -2.58 -6.39
CA ALA A 199 -12.58 -2.42 -7.34
C ALA A 199 -13.12 -2.28 -8.76
N TYR A 200 -12.73 -1.21 -9.44
CA TYR A 200 -13.18 -0.88 -10.79
C TYR A 200 -12.00 -0.71 -11.72
N ILE A 201 -11.91 -1.57 -12.74
CA ILE A 201 -10.97 -1.41 -13.86
C ILE A 201 -11.60 -0.40 -14.83
N CYS A 202 -10.82 0.58 -15.24
CA CYS A 202 -11.23 1.67 -16.11
C CYS A 202 -10.02 2.16 -16.94
N THR A 203 -10.08 3.36 -17.48
CA THR A 203 -8.97 4.02 -18.17
C THR A 203 -8.63 5.34 -17.51
N VAL A 204 -7.48 5.90 -17.83
CA VAL A 204 -7.06 7.23 -17.33
C VAL A 204 -8.15 8.27 -17.59
N GLU A 205 -8.77 8.28 -18.78
CA GLU A 205 -9.82 9.26 -19.11
C GLU A 205 -11.14 9.03 -18.36
N THR A 206 -11.46 7.78 -17.99
CA THR A 206 -12.74 7.43 -17.36
C THR A 206 -12.70 7.40 -15.83
N LEU A 207 -11.53 7.57 -15.20
CA LEU A 207 -11.35 7.55 -13.74
C LEU A 207 -12.38 8.41 -12.98
N ALA A 208 -12.55 9.68 -13.42
CA ALA A 208 -13.47 10.60 -12.73
C ALA A 208 -14.93 10.17 -12.89
N TRP A 209 -15.31 9.71 -14.07
CA TRP A 209 -16.66 9.23 -14.35
C TRP A 209 -16.99 7.97 -13.51
N VAL A 210 -16.07 7.01 -13.42
CA VAL A 210 -16.25 5.81 -12.59
C VAL A 210 -16.48 6.18 -11.13
N ALA A 211 -15.68 7.10 -10.59
CA ALA A 211 -15.85 7.56 -9.21
C ALA A 211 -17.22 8.25 -9.00
N GLU A 212 -17.65 9.07 -9.95
CA GLU A 212 -18.96 9.76 -9.89
C GLU A 212 -20.12 8.76 -9.91
N VAL A 213 -20.11 7.78 -10.81
CA VAL A 213 -21.16 6.75 -10.94
C VAL A 213 -21.30 5.91 -9.67
N HIS A 214 -20.18 5.59 -9.03
CA HIS A 214 -20.15 4.75 -7.83
C HIS A 214 -20.13 5.56 -6.52
N GLY A 215 -20.22 6.89 -6.58
CA GLY A 215 -20.27 7.75 -5.39
C GLY A 215 -18.97 7.76 -4.58
N ILE A 216 -17.83 7.44 -5.20
CA ILE A 216 -16.52 7.33 -4.53
C ILE A 216 -15.88 8.70 -4.47
N THR A 217 -15.84 9.31 -3.29
CA THR A 217 -15.30 10.66 -3.08
C THR A 217 -14.03 10.68 -2.22
N LYS A 218 -13.72 9.58 -1.52
CA LYS A 218 -12.56 9.43 -0.61
C LYS A 218 -12.20 7.97 -0.43
N THR A 219 -11.10 7.70 0.25
CA THR A 219 -10.68 6.35 0.70
C THR A 219 -10.51 5.36 -0.46
N ALA A 220 -10.14 5.84 -1.63
CA ALA A 220 -9.79 5.00 -2.76
C ALA A 220 -8.35 5.24 -3.20
N LEU A 221 -7.72 4.18 -3.69
CA LEU A 221 -6.42 4.21 -4.32
C LEU A 221 -6.60 4.17 -5.84
N VAL A 222 -5.83 4.98 -6.55
CA VAL A 222 -5.76 4.94 -8.01
C VAL A 222 -4.52 4.17 -8.42
N LEU A 223 -4.69 3.17 -9.28
CA LEU A 223 -3.61 2.46 -9.95
C LEU A 223 -3.63 2.81 -11.43
N VAL A 224 -2.45 2.95 -12.05
CA VAL A 224 -2.31 3.29 -13.46
C VAL A 224 -1.19 2.44 -14.07
N GLY A 225 -1.42 1.93 -15.27
CA GLY A 225 -0.40 1.23 -16.06
C GLY A 225 -0.94 -0.01 -16.79
N ASP A 226 -0.25 -0.38 -17.86
CA ASP A 226 -0.62 -1.49 -18.74
C ASP A 226 -0.63 -2.86 -18.03
N VAL A 227 -0.01 -2.97 -16.85
CA VAL A 227 -0.02 -4.17 -16.01
C VAL A 227 -1.43 -4.55 -15.54
N ILE A 228 -2.38 -3.60 -15.52
CA ILE A 228 -3.73 -3.79 -14.94
C ILE A 228 -4.59 -4.75 -15.77
N THR A 229 -4.44 -4.75 -17.09
CA THR A 229 -5.27 -5.56 -17.99
C THR A 229 -4.68 -6.92 -18.31
N HIS A 230 -3.55 -7.29 -17.72
CA HIS A 230 -2.88 -8.58 -17.96
C HIS A 230 -2.69 -8.90 -19.46
N GLY A 231 -2.38 -7.87 -20.25
CA GLY A 231 -2.10 -8.00 -21.70
C GLY A 231 -0.90 -8.92 -21.99
N SER A 232 -0.42 -8.93 -23.22
CA SER A 232 0.77 -9.73 -23.57
C SER A 232 2.00 -9.22 -22.80
N TYR A 233 2.64 -10.09 -22.05
CA TYR A 233 3.89 -9.82 -21.32
C TYR A 233 4.92 -10.91 -21.57
N GLN A 234 6.18 -10.61 -21.35
CA GLN A 234 7.25 -11.60 -21.44
C GLN A 234 7.26 -12.48 -20.19
N LYS A 235 7.30 -13.81 -20.37
CA LYS A 235 7.45 -14.72 -19.24
C LYS A 235 8.78 -14.47 -18.52
N SER A 236 8.76 -14.48 -17.19
CA SER A 236 9.98 -14.43 -16.40
C SER A 236 10.90 -15.60 -16.78
N ARG A 237 12.16 -15.31 -17.13
CA ARG A 237 13.16 -16.35 -17.37
C ARG A 237 13.54 -17.12 -16.14
N LEU A 238 13.26 -16.61 -14.94
CA LEU A 238 13.62 -17.25 -13.69
C LEU A 238 13.10 -18.70 -13.59
N TYR A 239 11.91 -18.96 -14.12
CA TYR A 239 11.29 -20.29 -14.13
C TYR A 239 11.45 -21.03 -15.49
N ALA A 240 12.11 -20.43 -16.47
CA ALA A 240 12.32 -21.07 -17.76
C ALA A 240 13.20 -22.32 -17.62
N ALA A 241 12.85 -23.39 -18.33
CA ALA A 241 13.58 -24.66 -18.23
C ALA A 241 15.03 -24.54 -18.71
N ASP A 242 15.29 -23.64 -19.66
CA ASP A 242 16.60 -23.34 -20.26
C ASP A 242 17.43 -22.33 -19.47
N PHE A 243 16.98 -21.92 -18.26
CA PHE A 243 17.66 -20.94 -17.43
C PHE A 243 18.22 -21.58 -16.15
N SER A 244 19.55 -21.49 -15.97
CA SER A 244 20.23 -21.92 -14.74
C SER A 244 20.16 -20.84 -13.67
N THR A 245 19.93 -21.27 -12.42
CA THR A 245 20.07 -20.44 -11.23
C THR A 245 21.11 -21.08 -10.30
N GLU A 246 21.46 -20.45 -9.21
CA GLU A 246 22.33 -21.05 -8.19
C GLU A 246 21.75 -22.35 -7.58
N PHE A 247 20.43 -22.55 -7.66
CA PHE A 247 19.72 -23.71 -7.12
C PHE A 247 19.24 -24.71 -8.18
N ARG A 248 19.30 -24.36 -9.47
CA ARG A 248 18.75 -25.18 -10.55
C ARG A 248 19.56 -25.05 -11.82
N GLN A 249 20.02 -26.18 -12.38
CA GLN A 249 20.62 -26.25 -13.70
C GLN A 249 19.56 -26.18 -14.80
N ALA A 250 19.89 -25.54 -15.92
CA ALA A 250 19.05 -25.54 -17.10
C ALA A 250 18.90 -26.97 -17.65
N LYS A 251 17.67 -27.36 -18.02
CA LYS A 251 17.44 -28.61 -18.76
C LYS A 251 17.93 -28.44 -20.20
N SER A 252 18.77 -29.36 -20.69
CA SER A 252 19.16 -29.37 -22.10
C SER A 252 17.98 -29.79 -22.97
N ASN A 253 17.95 -29.33 -24.23
CA ASN A 253 16.90 -29.71 -25.20
C ASN A 253 16.79 -31.26 -25.42
N ALA A 254 17.87 -31.99 -25.19
CA ALA A 254 17.89 -33.48 -25.24
C ALA A 254 16.98 -34.09 -24.16
N THR A 255 17.03 -33.58 -22.93
CA THR A 255 16.22 -34.08 -21.82
C THR A 255 14.71 -33.82 -21.99
N GLN A 256 14.33 -32.72 -22.69
CA GLN A 256 12.93 -32.41 -22.97
C GLN A 256 12.30 -33.33 -24.02
N THR A 257 13.10 -33.92 -24.88
CA THR A 257 12.64 -34.86 -25.93
C THR A 257 12.38 -36.23 -25.34
N GLU A 258 13.20 -36.66 -24.37
CA GLU A 258 13.03 -37.92 -23.66
C GLU A 258 11.79 -37.91 -22.74
N GLU A 259 11.56 -36.86 -21.97
CA GLU A 259 10.35 -36.72 -21.13
C GLU A 259 9.06 -36.68 -21.93
N LYS A 260 9.08 -36.19 -23.19
CA LYS A 260 7.92 -36.21 -24.08
C LYS A 260 7.67 -37.58 -24.72
N GLN A 261 8.72 -38.36 -24.97
CA GLN A 261 8.60 -39.71 -25.51
C GLN A 261 8.14 -40.73 -24.46
N GLU A 262 8.59 -40.60 -23.22
CA GLU A 262 8.13 -41.46 -22.11
C GLU A 262 6.61 -41.22 -21.83
N LYS A 263 6.13 -39.99 -21.84
CA LYS A 263 4.68 -39.69 -21.64
C LYS A 263 3.80 -40.14 -22.81
N GLN A 264 4.33 -40.34 -24.00
CA GLN A 264 3.56 -40.88 -25.16
C GLN A 264 3.53 -42.41 -25.21
N CYS A 265 4.34 -43.08 -24.39
CA CYS A 265 4.33 -44.56 -24.29
C CYS A 265 3.47 -45.08 -23.12
N GLU A 266 2.96 -44.22 -22.26
CA GLU A 266 2.10 -44.56 -21.11
C GLU A 266 0.59 -44.37 -21.39
N ASP A 267 0.20 -43.84 -22.56
CA ASP A 267 -1.19 -43.75 -23.07
C ASP A 267 -1.41 -44.84 -24.15
#